data_3f2b5c2ba1e2a1b221a47cd15c5b2fb3
#
_entry.id   3f2b5c2ba1e2a1b221a47cd15c5b2fb3
#
_cell.length_a   1.000
_cell.length_b   1.000
_cell.length_c   1.000
_cell.angle_alpha   90.00
_cell.angle_beta   90.00
_cell.angle_gamma   90.00
#
_symmetry.space_group_name_H-M   'P 1'
#
loop_
_entity.id
_entity.type
_entity.pdbx_description
1 polymer ?
#
loop_
_entity_poly.entity_id
_entity_poly.type
_entity_poly.pdbx_seq_one_letter_code
_entity_poly.pdbx_strand_id
1 'polypeptide(L)'
;HLTVAESEWKFVRPMTTIDTNQKPGTLDISYAPILTAEQVERIRAFAVSREVTAGEILYQPGDDTPPVFVVMSGGIKIVAVGGGQEQVVTSYGIGQFSGELLMISGRKSIYRCQATESGTLLELKARDLRTIIGRDAELSDVFMKAFLARRLSLKQHGHGNVLVLGSRYSAATLAAREFLARDGHPFTYLDLDVDQTAQELLDHFGVSPSEIPVVICNNSTVLRNPTPQRIAECLGFNSNIDQSQVRDLVVVGAGPAGLAAAVYAASEGLDVLVVERSAPGGQAGSSSKIENYLGFATGVSGQELAASAIAQSEKFGAQIMVARSVNRLICDKRPYRVQLDNGHDIPTHAIVLAMGAQYNRPPLPNLDAFSGRGIYYSATFMEAQLCANEQVIVIGGGNSAGQAAVFLSQTCGGVKMLVRSDNLAQSMSRYLIQRIEENPRIQLLYGSELSALDGHDHLETVSWIEKSSGEISTETIRHVFVMAGASPKTDWLSGCLSLDKKGFVLSGRDLETVTPPNPWPLARQPQMLETSLPGVFVVGDARSGSVKRVASAVGEGSVVVQLIHQVLAEV
;
A
#
# COMPACT_ATOMS: atom_id res chain seq x y z
N HIS A 1 21.24 17.75 9.62
CA HIS A 1 21.15 18.12 8.21
C HIS A 1 22.57 18.17 7.64
N LEU A 2 23.00 17.09 6.99
CA LEU A 2 24.22 17.05 6.17
C LEU A 2 23.75 17.22 4.72
N THR A 3 24.10 18.33 4.12
CA THR A 3 23.99 18.56 2.68
C THR A 3 25.19 17.88 2.00
N VAL A 4 24.94 16.96 1.10
CA VAL A 4 25.97 16.26 0.32
C VAL A 4 26.42 17.15 -0.83
N ALA A 5 27.71 17.38 -0.96
CA ALA A 5 28.27 18.18 -2.07
C ALA A 5 28.13 17.41 -3.41
N GLU A 6 27.77 18.13 -4.46
CA GLU A 6 27.46 17.60 -5.81
C GLU A 6 28.58 16.76 -6.46
N SER A 7 29.80 16.78 -5.93
CA SER A 7 30.97 16.14 -6.55
C SER A 7 31.12 14.64 -6.27
N GLU A 8 30.32 14.04 -5.39
CA GLU A 8 30.60 12.71 -4.82
C GLU A 8 29.82 11.56 -5.43
N TRP A 9 28.84 11.85 -6.30
CA TRP A 9 27.96 10.84 -6.89
C TRP A 9 28.48 10.13 -8.16
N LYS A 10 29.75 10.33 -8.53
CA LYS A 10 30.30 9.84 -9.82
C LYS A 10 30.43 8.32 -9.96
N PHE A 11 30.14 7.53 -8.92
CA PHE A 11 30.45 6.10 -8.92
C PHE A 11 29.27 5.14 -9.10
N VAL A 12 28.03 5.64 -9.19
CA VAL A 12 26.90 4.74 -9.44
C VAL A 12 26.75 4.54 -10.95
N ARG A 13 27.36 3.47 -11.49
CA ARG A 13 27.07 3.03 -12.87
C ARG A 13 25.67 2.40 -12.92
N PRO A 14 24.80 2.77 -13.88
CA PRO A 14 23.56 2.05 -14.09
C PRO A 14 23.88 0.63 -14.54
N MET A 15 23.23 -0.36 -13.95
CA MET A 15 23.27 -1.74 -14.42
C MET A 15 22.73 -1.78 -15.84
N THR A 16 23.61 -2.13 -16.78
CA THR A 16 23.36 -2.22 -18.21
C THR A 16 22.56 -3.46 -18.58
N THR A 17 21.67 -3.25 -19.54
CA THR A 17 21.13 -4.22 -20.53
C THR A 17 20.30 -5.36 -19.97
N ILE A 18 18.99 -5.16 -19.98
CA ILE A 18 18.00 -6.23 -20.04
C ILE A 18 17.71 -6.53 -21.51
N ASP A 19 17.82 -7.80 -21.85
CA ASP A 19 17.59 -8.40 -23.15
C ASP A 19 16.18 -8.10 -23.69
N THR A 20 16.11 -7.56 -24.90
CA THR A 20 14.88 -7.17 -25.59
C THR A 20 14.18 -8.36 -26.23
N ASN A 21 13.68 -9.31 -25.41
CA ASN A 21 12.68 -10.28 -25.84
C ASN A 21 11.37 -10.06 -25.08
N GLN A 22 10.63 -9.03 -25.50
CA GLN A 22 9.34 -8.67 -24.92
C GLN A 22 8.28 -9.72 -25.27
N LYS A 23 7.63 -10.28 -24.21
CA LYS A 23 6.35 -10.97 -24.35
C LYS A 23 5.22 -9.95 -24.58
N PRO A 24 4.21 -10.27 -25.42
CA PRO A 24 3.08 -9.35 -25.66
C PRO A 24 2.24 -9.21 -24.39
N GLY A 25 2.11 -7.96 -23.90
CA GLY A 25 1.31 -7.60 -22.71
C GLY A 25 1.97 -6.60 -21.76
N THR A 26 3.21 -6.20 -21.95
CA THR A 26 3.89 -5.15 -21.15
C THR A 26 3.46 -3.76 -21.64
N LEU A 27 2.81 -3.00 -20.75
CA LEU A 27 2.54 -1.57 -20.96
C LEU A 27 3.88 -0.82 -21.04
N ASP A 28 4.10 -0.18 -22.19
CA ASP A 28 5.32 0.58 -22.49
C ASP A 28 5.32 1.95 -21.76
N ILE A 29 6.47 2.39 -21.22
CA ILE A 29 6.70 3.74 -20.64
C ILE A 29 6.33 4.84 -21.62
N SER A 30 6.50 4.59 -22.89
CA SER A 30 6.23 5.51 -23.97
C SER A 30 4.74 5.68 -24.24
N TYR A 31 3.82 5.17 -23.38
CA TYR A 31 2.39 5.43 -23.58
C TYR A 31 2.10 6.93 -23.42
N ALA A 32 2.29 7.62 -24.53
CA ALA A 32 2.09 9.04 -24.70
C ALA A 32 1.04 9.26 -25.80
N PRO A 33 -0.26 9.08 -25.48
CA PRO A 33 -1.30 9.23 -26.47
C PRO A 33 -1.30 10.68 -27.01
N ILE A 34 -1.59 10.82 -28.31
CA ILE A 34 -1.77 12.10 -28.95
C ILE A 34 -3.25 12.47 -28.84
N LEU A 35 -3.54 13.61 -28.24
CA LEU A 35 -4.88 14.15 -28.13
C LEU A 35 -5.40 14.61 -29.50
N THR A 36 -6.67 14.36 -29.78
CA THR A 36 -7.34 14.89 -30.97
C THR A 36 -7.57 16.40 -30.81
N ALA A 37 -7.77 17.11 -31.93
CA ALA A 37 -8.08 18.53 -31.89
C ALA A 37 -9.33 18.85 -31.05
N GLU A 38 -10.33 17.99 -31.10
CA GLU A 38 -11.56 18.13 -30.30
C GLU A 38 -11.29 17.93 -28.80
N GLN A 39 -10.46 16.96 -28.41
CA GLN A 39 -10.04 16.75 -27.03
C GLN A 39 -9.25 17.94 -26.50
N VAL A 40 -8.34 18.50 -27.32
CA VAL A 40 -7.57 19.70 -26.96
C VAL A 40 -8.49 20.91 -26.74
N GLU A 41 -9.50 21.14 -27.58
CA GLU A 41 -10.43 22.25 -27.40
C GLU A 41 -11.26 22.12 -26.11
N ARG A 42 -11.66 20.90 -25.73
CA ARG A 42 -12.32 20.67 -24.44
C ARG A 42 -11.41 20.97 -23.26
N ILE A 43 -10.12 20.59 -23.36
CA ILE A 43 -9.11 20.88 -22.32
C ILE A 43 -8.85 22.39 -22.24
N ARG A 44 -8.82 23.11 -23.36
CA ARG A 44 -8.55 24.54 -23.44
C ARG A 44 -9.51 25.37 -22.58
N ALA A 45 -10.74 24.91 -22.40
CA ALA A 45 -11.72 25.58 -21.55
C ALA A 45 -11.33 25.61 -20.04
N PHE A 46 -10.38 24.77 -19.63
CA PHE A 46 -9.94 24.63 -18.23
C PHE A 46 -8.44 24.96 -18.05
N ALA A 47 -7.71 25.15 -19.13
CA ALA A 47 -6.27 25.35 -19.12
C ALA A 47 -5.89 26.78 -19.44
N VAL A 48 -4.71 27.19 -19.00
CA VAL A 48 -4.11 28.50 -19.37
C VAL A 48 -3.06 28.28 -20.45
N SER A 49 -3.13 29.07 -21.53
CA SER A 49 -2.09 29.08 -22.54
C SER A 49 -0.83 29.76 -22.02
N ARG A 50 0.32 29.12 -22.16
CA ARG A 50 1.61 29.59 -21.68
C ARG A 50 2.67 29.47 -22.79
N GLU A 51 3.31 30.59 -23.09
CA GLU A 51 4.50 30.61 -23.95
C GLU A 51 5.72 30.19 -23.10
N VAL A 52 6.58 29.35 -23.71
CA VAL A 52 7.79 28.84 -23.07
C VAL A 52 8.99 29.00 -24.01
N THR A 53 10.16 29.15 -23.41
CA THR A 53 11.44 29.22 -24.13
C THR A 53 12.22 27.91 -24.01
N ALA A 54 13.02 27.59 -25.00
CA ALA A 54 13.87 26.39 -24.96
C ALA A 54 14.77 26.41 -23.72
N GLY A 55 14.81 25.30 -23.00
CA GLY A 55 15.57 25.15 -21.75
C GLY A 55 14.85 25.63 -20.48
N GLU A 56 13.67 26.26 -20.59
CA GLU A 56 12.90 26.72 -19.42
C GLU A 56 12.47 25.54 -18.54
N ILE A 57 12.71 25.68 -17.23
CA ILE A 57 12.26 24.71 -16.23
C ILE A 57 10.82 25.05 -15.83
N LEU A 58 9.90 24.13 -16.08
CA LEU A 58 8.47 24.30 -15.84
C LEU A 58 8.08 23.91 -14.40
N TYR A 59 8.68 22.86 -13.89
CA TYR A 59 8.68 22.47 -12.48
C TYR A 59 9.90 21.58 -12.18
N GLN A 60 10.22 21.43 -10.90
CA GLN A 60 11.36 20.65 -10.42
C GLN A 60 11.01 19.73 -9.25
N PRO A 61 11.89 18.76 -8.90
CA PRO A 61 11.66 17.89 -7.74
C PRO A 61 11.41 18.70 -6.47
N GLY A 62 10.36 18.33 -5.72
CA GLY A 62 9.97 19.02 -4.49
C GLY A 62 8.89 20.10 -4.67
N ASP A 63 8.61 20.54 -5.89
CA ASP A 63 7.54 21.49 -6.15
C ASP A 63 6.17 20.88 -5.80
N ASP A 64 5.33 21.69 -5.13
CA ASP A 64 3.98 21.29 -4.73
C ASP A 64 3.03 21.29 -5.94
N THR A 65 2.22 20.25 -6.06
CA THR A 65 1.14 20.15 -7.06
C THR A 65 1.50 20.63 -8.46
N PRO A 66 2.50 20.01 -9.12
CA PRO A 66 2.90 20.43 -10.47
C PRO A 66 1.73 20.29 -11.45
N PRO A 67 1.57 21.25 -12.39
CA PRO A 67 0.54 21.19 -13.42
C PRO A 67 0.84 20.14 -14.49
N VAL A 68 -0.20 19.67 -15.18
CA VAL A 68 -0.09 18.92 -16.42
C VAL A 68 0.06 19.91 -17.57
N PHE A 69 1.00 19.66 -18.47
CA PHE A 69 1.20 20.45 -19.69
C PHE A 69 0.77 19.65 -20.91
N VAL A 70 -0.08 20.23 -21.75
CA VAL A 70 -0.38 19.72 -23.09
C VAL A 70 0.45 20.53 -24.10
N VAL A 71 1.19 19.87 -24.95
CA VAL A 71 2.09 20.51 -25.91
C VAL A 71 1.31 20.93 -27.15
N MET A 72 1.24 22.25 -27.42
CA MET A 72 0.59 22.81 -28.58
C MET A 72 1.60 23.08 -29.72
N SER A 73 2.81 23.52 -29.35
CA SER A 73 3.96 23.65 -30.23
C SER A 73 5.25 23.53 -29.42
N GLY A 74 6.36 23.19 -30.06
CA GLY A 74 7.62 22.89 -29.40
C GLY A 74 7.62 21.48 -28.76
N GLY A 75 8.26 21.33 -27.60
CA GLY A 75 8.35 20.06 -26.90
C GLY A 75 8.77 20.22 -25.44
N ILE A 76 8.52 19.20 -24.65
CA ILE A 76 8.95 19.11 -23.23
C ILE A 76 9.60 17.75 -22.96
N LYS A 77 10.48 17.71 -21.96
CA LYS A 77 11.09 16.47 -21.45
C LYS A 77 10.91 16.37 -19.94
N ILE A 78 10.78 15.13 -19.47
CA ILE A 78 10.81 14.78 -18.06
C ILE A 78 12.18 14.23 -17.73
N VAL A 79 12.81 14.78 -16.70
CA VAL A 79 14.19 14.48 -16.30
C VAL A 79 14.20 14.01 -14.86
N ALA A 80 14.78 12.84 -14.62
CA ALA A 80 15.18 12.41 -13.30
C ALA A 80 16.48 13.14 -12.92
N VAL A 81 16.47 13.82 -11.78
CA VAL A 81 17.62 14.56 -11.25
C VAL A 81 18.14 13.79 -10.05
N GLY A 82 19.31 13.18 -10.18
CA GLY A 82 19.91 12.40 -9.09
C GLY A 82 21.36 12.05 -9.37
N GLY A 83 22.19 12.00 -8.30
CA GLY A 83 23.59 11.58 -8.40
C GLY A 83 24.49 12.46 -9.24
N GLY A 84 24.19 13.75 -9.38
CA GLY A 84 24.96 14.66 -10.23
C GLY A 84 24.79 14.43 -11.73
N GLN A 85 23.88 13.52 -12.13
CA GLN A 85 23.55 13.24 -13.52
C GLN A 85 22.06 13.50 -13.78
N GLU A 86 21.77 14.07 -14.94
CA GLU A 86 20.42 14.23 -15.45
C GLU A 86 20.12 13.10 -16.43
N GLN A 87 19.05 12.35 -16.16
CA GLN A 87 18.60 11.31 -17.08
C GLN A 87 17.23 11.67 -17.62
N VAL A 88 17.11 11.73 -18.94
CA VAL A 88 15.82 11.93 -19.61
C VAL A 88 14.99 10.66 -19.44
N VAL A 89 13.86 10.79 -18.74
CA VAL A 89 12.90 9.69 -18.52
C VAL A 89 12.01 9.52 -19.74
N THR A 90 11.48 10.64 -20.25
CA THR A 90 10.62 10.66 -21.45
C THR A 90 10.55 12.07 -22.03
N SER A 91 10.06 12.18 -23.27
CA SER A 91 9.80 13.46 -23.93
C SER A 91 8.42 13.44 -24.56
N TYR A 92 7.80 14.62 -24.64
CA TYR A 92 6.48 14.81 -25.21
C TYR A 92 6.52 15.89 -26.28
N GLY A 93 5.91 15.59 -27.43
CA GLY A 93 5.75 16.48 -28.56
C GLY A 93 4.30 16.96 -28.72
N ILE A 94 4.02 17.61 -29.86
CA ILE A 94 2.72 18.23 -30.17
C ILE A 94 1.56 17.24 -29.99
N GLY A 95 0.50 17.67 -29.32
CA GLY A 95 -0.68 16.89 -29.00
C GLY A 95 -0.51 15.90 -27.86
N GLN A 96 0.70 15.73 -27.32
CA GLN A 96 0.96 14.90 -26.14
C GLN A 96 0.93 15.73 -24.87
N PHE A 97 0.91 15.06 -23.71
CA PHE A 97 0.81 15.73 -22.42
C PHE A 97 1.74 15.10 -21.36
N SER A 98 2.21 15.94 -20.45
CA SER A 98 2.95 15.51 -19.25
C SER A 98 2.01 14.94 -18.19
N GLY A 99 2.58 14.51 -17.10
CA GLY A 99 1.84 14.16 -15.89
C GLY A 99 1.83 12.68 -15.59
N GLU A 100 1.56 12.42 -14.34
CA GLU A 100 1.40 11.08 -13.76
C GLU A 100 0.41 11.13 -12.58
N LEU A 101 0.14 9.98 -11.97
CA LEU A 101 -0.90 9.83 -10.94
C LEU A 101 -0.71 10.76 -9.73
N LEU A 102 0.54 11.09 -9.34
CA LEU A 102 0.83 12.00 -8.22
C LEU A 102 0.24 13.41 -8.41
N MET A 103 0.03 13.85 -9.66
CA MET A 103 -0.57 15.15 -9.94
C MET A 103 -2.07 15.21 -9.62
N ILE A 104 -2.75 14.06 -9.63
CA ILE A 104 -4.15 13.96 -9.20
C ILE A 104 -4.23 14.00 -7.67
N SER A 105 -3.35 13.28 -6.98
CA SER A 105 -3.32 13.21 -5.51
C SER A 105 -2.76 14.47 -4.84
N GLY A 106 -2.19 15.39 -5.64
CA GLY A 106 -1.62 16.65 -5.13
C GLY A 106 -0.27 16.49 -4.43
N ARG A 107 0.43 15.36 -4.62
CA ARG A 107 1.78 15.13 -4.06
C ARG A 107 2.84 15.96 -4.79
N LYS A 108 4.00 16.11 -4.14
CA LYS A 108 5.15 16.83 -4.69
C LYS A 108 5.72 16.15 -5.93
N SER A 109 6.26 16.95 -6.86
CA SER A 109 6.98 16.41 -8.01
C SER A 109 8.25 15.68 -7.60
N ILE A 110 8.52 14.55 -8.27
CA ILE A 110 9.78 13.80 -8.14
C ILE A 110 10.71 13.98 -9.34
N TYR A 111 10.22 14.66 -10.38
CA TYR A 111 10.94 14.91 -11.63
C TYR A 111 10.99 16.39 -11.95
N ARG A 112 11.94 16.76 -12.82
CA ARG A 112 11.96 18.06 -13.52
C ARG A 112 11.23 17.94 -14.83
N CYS A 113 10.37 18.92 -15.15
CA CYS A 113 9.85 19.14 -16.49
C CYS A 113 10.56 20.34 -17.10
N GLN A 114 11.08 20.19 -18.31
CA GLN A 114 11.84 21.22 -19.01
C GLN A 114 11.40 21.31 -20.47
N ALA A 115 11.23 22.53 -20.97
CA ALA A 115 10.99 22.76 -22.39
C ALA A 115 12.24 22.38 -23.21
N THR A 116 12.05 21.57 -24.26
CA THR A 116 13.12 21.21 -25.20
C THR A 116 13.26 22.25 -26.30
N GLU A 117 12.14 22.86 -26.67
CA GLU A 117 12.03 23.85 -27.73
C GLU A 117 11.08 24.96 -27.27
N SER A 118 11.29 26.19 -27.80
CA SER A 118 10.35 27.28 -27.59
C SER A 118 9.01 26.98 -28.23
N GLY A 119 7.91 27.31 -27.57
CA GLY A 119 6.59 26.98 -28.04
C GLY A 119 5.48 27.36 -27.08
N THR A 120 4.29 26.84 -27.35
CA THR A 120 3.08 27.09 -26.56
C THR A 120 2.62 25.81 -25.88
N LEU A 121 2.33 25.89 -24.60
CA LEU A 121 1.77 24.81 -23.79
C LEU A 121 0.39 25.22 -23.25
N LEU A 122 -0.50 24.25 -23.04
CA LEU A 122 -1.66 24.43 -22.17
C LEU A 122 -1.30 23.94 -20.77
N GLU A 123 -1.32 24.83 -19.80
CA GLU A 123 -1.08 24.54 -18.38
C GLU A 123 -2.39 24.20 -17.69
N LEU A 124 -2.52 22.98 -17.22
CA LEU A 124 -3.70 22.44 -16.54
C LEU A 124 -3.37 22.16 -15.08
N LYS A 125 -3.91 22.95 -14.15
CA LYS A 125 -3.70 22.78 -12.71
C LYS A 125 -4.40 21.53 -12.19
N ALA A 126 -3.90 20.94 -11.10
CA ALA A 126 -4.44 19.71 -10.53
C ALA A 126 -5.95 19.77 -10.22
N ARG A 127 -6.47 20.94 -9.79
CA ARG A 127 -7.91 21.15 -9.56
C ARG A 127 -8.71 21.01 -10.85
N ASP A 128 -8.23 21.62 -11.91
CA ASP A 128 -8.93 21.65 -13.20
C ASP A 128 -8.83 20.31 -13.90
N LEU A 129 -7.68 19.61 -13.75
CA LEU A 129 -7.50 18.23 -14.19
C LEU A 129 -8.54 17.30 -13.52
N ARG A 130 -8.71 17.38 -12.19
CA ARG A 130 -9.75 16.60 -11.49
C ARG A 130 -11.14 16.91 -12.00
N THR A 131 -11.43 18.18 -12.29
CA THR A 131 -12.73 18.61 -12.86
C THR A 131 -12.98 17.96 -14.23
N ILE A 132 -11.98 17.95 -15.13
CA ILE A 132 -12.08 17.30 -16.43
C ILE A 132 -12.29 15.80 -16.25
N ILE A 133 -11.45 15.14 -15.44
CA ILE A 133 -11.51 13.69 -15.19
C ILE A 133 -12.89 13.29 -14.62
N GLY A 134 -13.52 14.13 -13.80
CA GLY A 134 -14.84 13.88 -13.22
C GLY A 134 -16.02 14.14 -14.16
N ARG A 135 -15.85 14.97 -15.21
CA ARG A 135 -16.96 15.41 -16.09
C ARG A 135 -16.92 14.86 -17.51
N ASP A 136 -15.73 14.55 -18.01
CA ASP A 136 -15.52 14.08 -19.38
C ASP A 136 -15.01 12.63 -19.36
N ALA A 137 -15.89 11.69 -19.68
CA ALA A 137 -15.58 10.26 -19.62
C ALA A 137 -14.45 9.85 -20.58
N GLU A 138 -14.38 10.46 -21.75
CA GLU A 138 -13.36 10.16 -22.76
C GLU A 138 -11.99 10.69 -22.33
N LEU A 139 -11.90 11.96 -21.90
CA LEU A 139 -10.67 12.54 -21.39
C LEU A 139 -10.22 11.84 -20.10
N SER A 140 -11.17 11.47 -19.23
CA SER A 140 -10.88 10.65 -18.05
C SER A 140 -10.18 9.35 -18.42
N ASP A 141 -10.69 8.63 -19.43
CA ASP A 141 -10.09 7.37 -19.88
C ASP A 141 -8.67 7.58 -20.43
N VAL A 142 -8.47 8.61 -21.25
CA VAL A 142 -7.16 8.95 -21.84
C VAL A 142 -6.14 9.30 -20.75
N PHE A 143 -6.47 10.22 -19.83
CA PHE A 143 -5.56 10.63 -18.77
C PHE A 143 -5.26 9.49 -17.80
N MET A 144 -6.29 8.77 -17.33
CA MET A 144 -6.10 7.71 -16.33
C MET A 144 -5.28 6.54 -16.88
N LYS A 145 -5.52 6.11 -18.13
CA LYS A 145 -4.71 5.08 -18.78
C LYS A 145 -3.24 5.49 -18.90
N ALA A 146 -3.00 6.74 -19.34
CA ALA A 146 -1.63 7.26 -19.48
C ALA A 146 -0.92 7.35 -18.12
N PHE A 147 -1.58 7.86 -17.09
CA PHE A 147 -1.00 8.02 -15.75
C PHE A 147 -0.71 6.68 -15.06
N LEU A 148 -1.62 5.72 -15.19
CA LEU A 148 -1.40 4.37 -14.65
C LEU A 148 -0.25 3.66 -15.36
N ALA A 149 -0.20 3.73 -16.69
CA ALA A 149 0.88 3.13 -17.48
C ALA A 149 2.24 3.73 -17.11
N ARG A 150 2.33 5.05 -17.02
CA ARG A 150 3.55 5.77 -16.61
C ARG A 150 4.00 5.38 -15.20
N ARG A 151 3.06 5.31 -14.24
CA ARG A 151 3.39 4.91 -12.86
C ARG A 151 3.92 3.49 -12.78
N LEU A 152 3.29 2.54 -13.46
CA LEU A 152 3.76 1.15 -13.50
C LEU A 152 5.18 1.06 -14.06
N SER A 153 5.45 1.83 -15.07
CA SER A 153 6.74 1.84 -15.72
C SER A 153 7.86 2.50 -14.90
N LEU A 154 7.57 3.61 -14.24
CA LEU A 154 8.51 4.25 -13.31
C LEU A 154 8.92 3.30 -12.18
N LYS A 155 8.00 2.45 -11.70
CA LYS A 155 8.30 1.40 -10.73
C LYS A 155 9.27 0.33 -11.27
N GLN A 156 9.11 -0.07 -12.53
CA GLN A 156 9.91 -1.15 -13.13
C GLN A 156 11.36 -0.73 -13.42
N HIS A 157 11.59 0.56 -13.69
CA HIS A 157 12.90 1.06 -14.13
C HIS A 157 13.71 1.73 -13.01
N GLY A 158 13.19 1.77 -11.78
CA GLY A 158 13.96 2.27 -10.62
C GLY A 158 14.37 3.75 -10.71
N HIS A 159 13.72 4.55 -11.57
CA HIS A 159 14.00 5.98 -11.71
C HIS A 159 13.34 6.79 -10.58
N GLY A 160 13.75 6.52 -9.32
CA GLY A 160 13.27 7.21 -8.14
C GLY A 160 14.31 8.18 -7.58
N ASN A 161 13.84 9.20 -6.87
CA ASN A 161 14.66 10.11 -6.07
C ASN A 161 14.91 9.56 -4.65
N VAL A 162 14.66 8.27 -4.45
CA VAL A 162 14.88 7.57 -3.18
C VAL A 162 15.86 6.43 -3.39
N LEU A 163 16.90 6.41 -2.55
CA LEU A 163 17.85 5.31 -2.47
C LEU A 163 17.74 4.64 -1.11
N VAL A 164 17.57 3.34 -1.10
CA VAL A 164 17.55 2.51 0.12
C VAL A 164 18.83 1.67 0.14
N LEU A 165 19.66 1.88 1.16
CA LEU A 165 20.89 1.11 1.42
C LEU A 165 20.63 0.26 2.66
N GLY A 166 20.79 -1.06 2.56
CA GLY A 166 20.55 -1.92 3.71
C GLY A 166 20.78 -3.39 3.40
N SER A 167 20.92 -4.19 4.45
CA SER A 167 21.00 -5.64 4.33
C SER A 167 19.64 -6.25 3.99
N ARG A 168 19.60 -7.22 3.09
CA ARG A 168 18.40 -8.01 2.78
C ARG A 168 17.86 -8.77 4.00
N TYR A 169 18.70 -9.05 4.97
CA TYR A 169 18.36 -9.74 6.21
C TYR A 169 17.93 -8.79 7.34
N SER A 170 17.87 -7.49 7.10
CA SER A 170 17.38 -6.50 8.07
C SER A 170 15.88 -6.32 7.96
N ALA A 171 15.16 -6.56 9.08
CA ALA A 171 13.72 -6.31 9.18
C ALA A 171 13.35 -4.85 8.87
N ALA A 172 14.18 -3.90 9.29
CA ALA A 172 13.97 -2.47 9.03
C ALA A 172 14.17 -2.14 7.53
N THR A 173 15.15 -2.77 6.87
CA THR A 173 15.34 -2.64 5.41
C THR A 173 14.13 -3.17 4.66
N LEU A 174 13.66 -4.36 5.03
CA LEU A 174 12.49 -4.97 4.43
C LEU A 174 11.25 -4.07 4.61
N ALA A 175 11.01 -3.57 5.81
CA ALA A 175 9.90 -2.66 6.12
C ALA A 175 9.94 -1.36 5.31
N ALA A 176 11.11 -0.74 5.14
CA ALA A 176 11.27 0.46 4.34
C ALA A 176 10.98 0.21 2.86
N ARG A 177 11.51 -0.90 2.31
CA ARG A 177 11.26 -1.33 0.91
C ARG A 177 9.79 -1.67 0.67
N GLU A 178 9.17 -2.44 1.58
CA GLU A 178 7.76 -2.79 1.50
C GLU A 178 6.87 -1.54 1.54
N PHE A 179 7.16 -0.60 2.44
CA PHE A 179 6.44 0.66 2.54
C PHE A 179 6.47 1.44 1.21
N LEU A 180 7.66 1.67 0.65
CA LEU A 180 7.83 2.39 -0.61
C LEU A 180 7.18 1.66 -1.79
N ALA A 181 7.34 0.34 -1.86
CA ALA A 181 6.76 -0.48 -2.93
C ALA A 181 5.22 -0.47 -2.89
N ARG A 182 4.61 -0.59 -1.71
CA ARG A 182 3.15 -0.57 -1.53
C ARG A 182 2.55 0.80 -1.77
N ASP A 183 3.21 1.87 -1.30
CA ASP A 183 2.80 3.24 -1.64
C ASP A 183 2.98 3.55 -3.12
N GLY A 184 3.75 2.72 -3.82
CA GLY A 184 4.05 2.88 -5.23
C GLY A 184 5.09 3.94 -5.52
N HIS A 185 5.90 4.32 -4.55
CA HIS A 185 6.98 5.27 -4.74
C HIS A 185 8.19 4.58 -5.38
N PRO A 186 8.72 5.09 -6.52
CA PRO A 186 9.91 4.51 -7.14
C PRO A 186 11.13 4.70 -6.25
N PHE A 187 11.93 3.65 -6.07
CA PHE A 187 13.17 3.71 -5.31
C PHE A 187 14.22 2.77 -5.90
N THR A 188 15.49 3.07 -5.65
CA THR A 188 16.60 2.18 -5.92
C THR A 188 17.01 1.48 -4.63
N TYR A 189 17.25 0.19 -4.67
CA TYR A 189 17.76 -0.57 -3.54
C TYR A 189 19.18 -1.05 -3.81
N LEU A 190 20.10 -0.77 -2.89
CA LEU A 190 21.45 -1.32 -2.87
C LEU A 190 21.61 -2.24 -1.67
N ASP A 191 21.95 -3.48 -1.97
CA ASP A 191 22.07 -4.54 -0.99
C ASP A 191 23.50 -4.62 -0.46
N LEU A 192 23.66 -4.31 0.81
CA LEU A 192 24.97 -4.34 1.50
C LEU A 192 25.62 -5.71 1.57
N ASP A 193 24.80 -6.78 1.44
CA ASP A 193 25.33 -8.15 1.52
C ASP A 193 25.99 -8.61 0.21
N VAL A 194 25.78 -7.85 -0.89
CA VAL A 194 26.24 -8.23 -2.23
C VAL A 194 27.02 -7.13 -2.93
N ASP A 195 26.70 -5.86 -2.66
CA ASP A 195 27.24 -4.71 -3.37
C ASP A 195 28.35 -4.01 -2.56
N GLN A 196 29.59 -4.17 -3.00
CA GLN A 196 30.74 -3.53 -2.36
C GLN A 196 30.69 -2.00 -2.42
N THR A 197 30.10 -1.43 -3.48
CA THR A 197 29.98 0.04 -3.61
C THR A 197 29.01 0.62 -2.58
N ALA A 198 28.02 -0.16 -2.16
CA ALA A 198 27.09 0.22 -1.09
C ALA A 198 27.81 0.29 0.27
N GLN A 199 28.76 -0.61 0.54
CA GLN A 199 29.55 -0.58 1.77
C GLN A 199 30.48 0.63 1.79
N GLU A 200 31.16 0.94 0.68
CA GLU A 200 32.02 2.13 0.56
C GLU A 200 31.23 3.42 0.82
N LEU A 201 29.99 3.47 0.36
CA LEU A 201 29.09 4.61 0.59
C LEU A 201 28.74 4.77 2.09
N LEU A 202 28.45 3.66 2.79
CA LEU A 202 28.18 3.71 4.23
C LEU A 202 29.40 4.14 5.04
N ASP A 203 30.57 3.63 4.68
CA ASP A 203 31.84 3.98 5.34
C ASP A 203 32.15 5.47 5.14
N HIS A 204 31.90 5.99 3.93
CA HIS A 204 32.05 7.41 3.63
C HIS A 204 31.12 8.30 4.47
N PHE A 205 29.87 7.86 4.71
CA PHE A 205 28.92 8.59 5.56
C PHE A 205 29.06 8.29 7.05
N GLY A 206 30.00 7.46 7.46
CA GLY A 206 30.23 7.06 8.84
C GLY A 206 29.00 6.40 9.48
N VAL A 207 28.33 5.52 8.73
CA VAL A 207 27.12 4.80 9.16
C VAL A 207 27.47 3.50 9.86
N SER A 208 26.99 3.33 11.07
CA SER A 208 27.17 2.08 11.82
C SER A 208 26.14 1.02 11.41
N PRO A 209 26.41 -0.30 11.62
CA PRO A 209 25.46 -1.36 11.32
C PRO A 209 24.09 -1.22 12.01
N SER A 210 24.03 -0.60 13.17
CA SER A 210 22.79 -0.33 13.91
C SER A 210 21.92 0.78 13.30
N GLU A 211 22.49 1.58 12.39
CA GLU A 211 21.82 2.67 11.71
C GLU A 211 21.26 2.28 10.33
N ILE A 212 21.34 1.00 9.98
CA ILE A 212 20.77 0.43 8.73
C ILE A 212 19.28 0.14 8.91
N PRO A 213 18.43 0.41 7.87
CA PRO A 213 18.77 0.94 6.55
C PRO A 213 19.07 2.44 6.56
N VAL A 214 19.88 2.86 5.58
CA VAL A 214 19.96 4.27 5.23
C VAL A 214 19.00 4.54 4.07
N VAL A 215 18.15 5.54 4.22
CA VAL A 215 17.25 5.99 3.17
C VAL A 215 17.62 7.42 2.78
N ILE A 216 17.97 7.61 1.52
CA ILE A 216 18.27 8.94 0.99
C ILE A 216 17.05 9.39 0.20
N CYS A 217 16.38 10.42 0.73
CA CYS A 217 15.20 11.02 0.11
C CYS A 217 15.59 12.25 -0.72
N ASN A 218 14.95 12.42 -1.87
CA ASN A 218 15.13 13.55 -2.76
C ASN A 218 16.62 13.82 -3.10
N ASN A 219 17.41 12.75 -3.14
CA ASN A 219 18.86 12.76 -3.41
C ASN A 219 19.69 13.67 -2.48
N SER A 220 19.15 14.11 -1.36
CA SER A 220 19.82 15.09 -0.46
C SER A 220 19.65 14.79 1.02
N THR A 221 18.50 14.31 1.45
CA THR A 221 18.21 14.09 2.87
C THR A 221 18.50 12.65 3.26
N VAL A 222 19.49 12.46 4.12
CA VAL A 222 19.91 11.15 4.63
C VAL A 222 19.15 10.82 5.91
N LEU A 223 18.39 9.74 5.90
CA LEU A 223 17.70 9.17 7.06
C LEU A 223 18.40 7.87 7.48
N ARG A 224 18.73 7.75 8.76
CA ARG A 224 19.38 6.56 9.34
C ARG A 224 18.34 5.77 10.12
N ASN A 225 18.20 4.51 9.80
CA ASN A 225 17.22 3.58 10.36
C ASN A 225 15.81 4.22 10.51
N PRO A 226 15.26 4.81 9.43
CA PRO A 226 14.00 5.55 9.53
C PRO A 226 12.81 4.61 9.66
N THR A 227 11.82 5.06 10.43
CA THR A 227 10.48 4.46 10.39
C THR A 227 9.74 4.87 9.11
N PRO A 228 8.68 4.13 8.70
CA PRO A 228 7.82 4.55 7.58
C PRO A 228 7.29 5.98 7.70
N GLN A 229 6.98 6.44 8.93
CA GLN A 229 6.56 7.81 9.20
C GLN A 229 7.61 8.83 8.79
N ARG A 230 8.88 8.58 9.15
CA ARG A 230 9.99 9.49 8.81
C ARG A 230 10.25 9.52 7.31
N ILE A 231 10.08 8.39 6.63
CA ILE A 231 10.16 8.32 5.16
C ILE A 231 9.02 9.12 4.53
N ALA A 232 7.78 8.93 4.99
CA ALA A 232 6.62 9.66 4.49
C ALA A 232 6.73 11.17 4.70
N GLU A 233 7.24 11.61 5.87
CA GLU A 233 7.51 13.02 6.17
C GLU A 233 8.57 13.60 5.23
N CYS A 234 9.68 12.90 5.04
CA CYS A 234 10.78 13.33 4.16
C CYS A 234 10.32 13.47 2.70
N LEU A 235 9.44 12.58 2.25
CA LEU A 235 8.88 12.59 0.90
C LEU A 235 7.65 13.51 0.77
N GLY A 236 7.15 14.07 1.88
CA GLY A 236 6.02 15.00 1.89
C GLY A 236 4.68 14.36 1.51
N PHE A 237 4.47 13.06 1.79
CA PHE A 237 3.28 12.34 1.35
C PHE A 237 1.97 12.92 1.89
N ASN A 238 2.00 13.50 3.10
CA ASN A 238 0.81 14.05 3.78
C ASN A 238 0.78 15.58 3.81
N SER A 239 1.70 16.27 3.11
CA SER A 239 1.91 17.71 3.25
C SER A 239 0.70 18.56 2.85
N ASN A 240 -0.13 18.07 1.94
CA ASN A 240 -1.28 18.80 1.39
C ASN A 240 -2.62 18.45 2.06
N ILE A 241 -2.60 17.72 3.20
CA ILE A 241 -3.80 17.32 3.91
C ILE A 241 -4.05 18.28 5.08
N ASP A 242 -5.14 19.06 4.98
CA ASP A 242 -5.59 19.90 6.09
C ASP A 242 -6.25 19.02 7.16
N GLN A 243 -5.60 18.94 8.31
CA GLN A 243 -6.06 18.15 9.46
C GLN A 243 -7.10 18.90 10.33
N SER A 244 -7.31 20.20 10.11
CA SER A 244 -8.28 21.02 10.85
C SER A 244 -9.67 21.04 10.21
N GLN A 245 -9.76 20.66 8.93
CA GLN A 245 -11.02 20.65 8.19
C GLN A 245 -11.95 19.57 8.72
N VAL A 246 -13.23 19.94 8.97
CA VAL A 246 -14.28 18.96 9.30
C VAL A 246 -14.60 18.15 8.05
N ARG A 247 -14.40 16.85 8.12
CA ARG A 247 -14.68 15.92 7.01
C ARG A 247 -16.11 15.40 7.07
N ASP A 248 -16.69 15.12 5.91
CA ASP A 248 -17.94 14.35 5.87
C ASP A 248 -17.70 12.94 6.37
N LEU A 249 -16.58 12.35 5.94
CA LEU A 249 -16.20 10.99 6.27
C LEU A 249 -14.69 10.83 6.53
N VAL A 250 -14.35 10.23 7.66
CA VAL A 250 -13.01 9.67 7.90
C VAL A 250 -13.08 8.15 7.83
N VAL A 251 -12.24 7.55 6.98
CA VAL A 251 -12.07 6.10 6.85
C VAL A 251 -10.78 5.68 7.54
N VAL A 252 -10.85 4.81 8.52
CA VAL A 252 -9.68 4.30 9.25
C VAL A 252 -9.25 2.97 8.65
N GLY A 253 -8.16 2.98 7.88
CA GLY A 253 -7.60 1.84 7.16
C GLY A 253 -7.84 1.90 5.65
N ALA A 254 -6.78 1.73 4.87
CA ALA A 254 -6.77 1.72 3.41
C ALA A 254 -6.65 0.29 2.83
N GLY A 255 -7.28 -0.71 3.47
CA GLY A 255 -7.49 -2.03 2.91
C GLY A 255 -8.64 -2.04 1.89
N PRO A 256 -8.99 -3.20 1.30
CA PRO A 256 -10.04 -3.28 0.28
C PRO A 256 -11.38 -2.68 0.71
N ALA A 257 -11.79 -2.89 1.98
CA ALA A 257 -13.03 -2.32 2.51
C ALA A 257 -12.98 -0.79 2.61
N GLY A 258 -11.88 -0.24 3.15
CA GLY A 258 -11.71 1.21 3.29
C GLY A 258 -11.54 1.91 1.95
N LEU A 259 -10.77 1.34 1.02
CA LEU A 259 -10.64 1.89 -0.34
C LEU A 259 -11.97 1.85 -1.10
N ALA A 260 -12.77 0.79 -0.95
CA ALA A 260 -14.09 0.73 -1.55
C ALA A 260 -15.00 1.82 -0.96
N ALA A 261 -15.06 1.97 0.37
CA ALA A 261 -15.82 3.03 1.02
C ALA A 261 -15.37 4.42 0.52
N ALA A 262 -14.05 4.64 0.39
CA ALA A 262 -13.51 5.91 -0.11
C ALA A 262 -13.89 6.18 -1.57
N VAL A 263 -13.80 5.17 -2.45
CA VAL A 263 -14.19 5.28 -3.87
C VAL A 263 -15.65 5.68 -3.99
N TYR A 264 -16.55 4.94 -3.35
CA TYR A 264 -17.98 5.19 -3.48
C TYR A 264 -18.38 6.53 -2.81
N ALA A 265 -17.93 6.80 -1.59
CA ALA A 265 -18.25 8.04 -0.90
C ALA A 265 -17.75 9.28 -1.66
N ALA A 266 -16.51 9.28 -2.13
CA ALA A 266 -15.97 10.39 -2.91
C ALA A 266 -16.65 10.53 -4.28
N SER A 267 -16.99 9.41 -4.94
CA SER A 267 -17.73 9.45 -6.22
C SER A 267 -19.14 10.02 -6.08
N GLU A 268 -19.73 9.93 -4.88
CA GLU A 268 -21.03 10.50 -4.53
C GLU A 268 -20.93 11.90 -3.91
N GLY A 269 -19.73 12.50 -3.93
CA GLY A 269 -19.49 13.92 -3.61
C GLY A 269 -19.14 14.22 -2.15
N LEU A 270 -18.92 13.20 -1.30
CA LEU A 270 -18.48 13.42 0.07
C LEU A 270 -17.00 13.81 0.14
N ASP A 271 -16.67 14.67 1.11
CA ASP A 271 -15.29 14.98 1.48
C ASP A 271 -14.71 13.84 2.34
N VAL A 272 -13.84 13.03 1.73
CA VAL A 272 -13.33 11.79 2.32
C VAL A 272 -11.83 11.88 2.63
N LEU A 273 -11.48 11.60 3.88
CA LEU A 273 -10.09 11.35 4.29
C LEU A 273 -9.92 9.92 4.74
N VAL A 274 -9.00 9.19 4.12
CA VAL A 274 -8.57 7.85 4.55
C VAL A 274 -7.30 7.99 5.38
N VAL A 275 -7.25 7.36 6.56
CA VAL A 275 -6.05 7.32 7.42
C VAL A 275 -5.51 5.90 7.43
N GLU A 276 -4.28 5.73 6.94
CA GLU A 276 -3.61 4.43 6.85
C GLU A 276 -2.34 4.40 7.70
N ARG A 277 -2.24 3.40 8.57
CA ARG A 277 -1.14 3.24 9.51
C ARG A 277 0.21 3.00 8.85
N SER A 278 0.23 2.32 7.73
CA SER A 278 1.44 1.96 6.99
C SER A 278 1.30 2.41 5.54
N ALA A 279 1.15 1.49 4.63
CA ALA A 279 0.92 1.73 3.22
C ALA A 279 -0.43 1.14 2.77
N PRO A 280 -1.11 1.77 1.80
CA PRO A 280 -2.41 1.32 1.32
C PRO A 280 -2.40 -0.11 0.75
N GLY A 281 -3.59 -0.71 0.63
CA GLY A 281 -3.82 -2.06 0.11
C GLY A 281 -4.13 -3.10 1.18
N GLY A 282 -3.84 -2.82 2.46
CA GLY A 282 -4.10 -3.76 3.56
C GLY A 282 -3.40 -5.12 3.36
N GLN A 283 -3.93 -6.19 3.94
CA GLN A 283 -3.41 -7.54 3.75
C GLN A 283 -3.57 -8.06 2.31
N ALA A 284 -4.61 -7.62 1.61
CA ALA A 284 -4.81 -8.02 0.21
C ALA A 284 -3.68 -7.50 -0.68
N GLY A 285 -3.16 -6.29 -0.41
CA GLY A 285 -2.05 -5.69 -1.16
C GLY A 285 -0.74 -6.47 -1.10
N SER A 286 -0.54 -7.31 -0.08
CA SER A 286 0.62 -8.21 0.04
C SER A 286 0.38 -9.61 -0.55
N SER A 287 -0.81 -9.91 -1.05
CA SER A 287 -1.09 -11.19 -1.70
C SER A 287 -0.46 -11.25 -3.10
N SER A 288 0.32 -12.28 -3.36
CA SER A 288 0.97 -12.49 -4.66
C SER A 288 -0.05 -12.67 -5.79
N LYS A 289 -1.16 -13.37 -5.53
CA LYS A 289 -2.23 -13.60 -6.48
C LYS A 289 -3.58 -13.82 -5.79
N ILE A 290 -4.60 -13.09 -6.24
CA ILE A 290 -6.00 -13.24 -5.81
C ILE A 290 -6.76 -13.84 -6.99
N GLU A 291 -7.09 -15.12 -6.91
CA GLU A 291 -7.69 -15.88 -8.02
C GLU A 291 -9.22 -15.94 -7.97
N ASN A 292 -9.80 -15.62 -6.81
CA ASN A 292 -11.25 -15.72 -6.57
C ASN A 292 -11.93 -14.34 -6.44
N TYR A 293 -11.34 -13.30 -6.99
CA TYR A 293 -11.98 -11.99 -7.11
C TYR A 293 -12.69 -11.90 -8.46
N LEU A 294 -14.00 -11.61 -8.41
CA LEU A 294 -14.84 -11.56 -9.61
C LEU A 294 -14.33 -10.53 -10.62
N GLY A 295 -14.31 -10.91 -11.91
CA GLY A 295 -13.87 -10.06 -13.01
C GLY A 295 -12.43 -10.31 -13.46
N PHE A 296 -11.64 -11.11 -12.73
CA PHE A 296 -10.26 -11.44 -13.05
C PHE A 296 -10.11 -12.95 -13.32
N ALA A 297 -10.39 -13.38 -14.55
CA ALA A 297 -10.40 -14.80 -14.94
C ALA A 297 -9.04 -15.50 -14.71
N THR A 298 -7.93 -14.77 -14.84
CA THR A 298 -6.57 -15.26 -14.61
C THR A 298 -6.03 -14.93 -13.21
N GLY A 299 -6.87 -14.32 -12.35
CA GLY A 299 -6.46 -13.73 -11.09
C GLY A 299 -5.78 -12.36 -11.29
N VAL A 300 -5.56 -11.66 -10.20
CA VAL A 300 -4.88 -10.35 -10.14
C VAL A 300 -3.93 -10.35 -8.95
N SER A 301 -2.78 -9.69 -9.04
CA SER A 301 -1.94 -9.50 -7.85
C SER A 301 -2.62 -8.55 -6.87
N GLY A 302 -2.42 -8.77 -5.57
CA GLY A 302 -2.94 -7.86 -4.55
C GLY A 302 -2.43 -6.44 -4.72
N GLN A 303 -1.20 -6.29 -5.16
CA GLN A 303 -0.57 -4.99 -5.41
C GLN A 303 -1.22 -4.24 -6.58
N GLU A 304 -1.51 -4.91 -7.70
CA GLU A 304 -2.21 -4.30 -8.85
C GLU A 304 -3.63 -3.90 -8.48
N LEU A 305 -4.35 -4.76 -7.75
CA LEU A 305 -5.70 -4.46 -7.27
C LEU A 305 -5.70 -3.25 -6.34
N ALA A 306 -4.78 -3.20 -5.38
CA ALA A 306 -4.64 -2.08 -4.45
C ALA A 306 -4.26 -0.78 -5.17
N ALA A 307 -3.29 -0.82 -6.09
CA ALA A 307 -2.87 0.35 -6.86
C ALA A 307 -4.02 0.92 -7.70
N SER A 308 -4.84 0.05 -8.31
CA SER A 308 -6.02 0.47 -9.06
C SER A 308 -7.07 1.12 -8.16
N ALA A 309 -7.33 0.54 -6.97
CA ALA A 309 -8.29 1.09 -6.02
C ALA A 309 -7.84 2.44 -5.42
N ILE A 310 -6.55 2.61 -5.13
CA ILE A 310 -5.95 3.89 -4.70
C ILE A 310 -6.17 4.94 -5.78
N ALA A 311 -5.75 4.64 -7.01
CA ALA A 311 -5.91 5.56 -8.14
C ALA A 311 -7.37 5.93 -8.39
N GLN A 312 -8.29 4.98 -8.20
CA GLN A 312 -9.72 5.22 -8.33
C GLN A 312 -10.27 6.13 -7.22
N SER A 313 -9.85 5.94 -5.97
CA SER A 313 -10.27 6.80 -4.86
C SER A 313 -9.75 8.23 -5.00
N GLU A 314 -8.48 8.40 -5.37
CA GLU A 314 -7.87 9.70 -5.63
C GLU A 314 -8.51 10.42 -6.85
N LYS A 315 -8.87 9.66 -7.89
CA LYS A 315 -9.62 10.16 -9.05
C LYS A 315 -10.91 10.89 -8.65
N PHE A 316 -11.64 10.34 -7.69
CA PHE A 316 -12.88 10.94 -7.19
C PHE A 316 -12.66 12.00 -6.11
N GLY A 317 -11.42 12.24 -5.68
CA GLY A 317 -11.06 13.32 -4.76
C GLY A 317 -10.88 12.89 -3.31
N ALA A 318 -10.95 11.60 -2.99
CA ALA A 318 -10.56 11.12 -1.67
C ALA A 318 -9.09 11.41 -1.40
N GLN A 319 -8.77 11.86 -0.19
CA GLN A 319 -7.39 12.04 0.26
C GLN A 319 -6.96 10.83 1.08
N ILE A 320 -5.73 10.38 0.89
CA ILE A 320 -5.16 9.24 1.64
C ILE A 320 -3.94 9.70 2.43
N MET A 321 -4.06 9.69 3.75
CA MET A 321 -2.98 9.95 4.69
C MET A 321 -2.29 8.63 5.02
N VAL A 322 -1.00 8.51 4.70
CA VAL A 322 -0.22 7.28 4.90
C VAL A 322 0.75 7.40 6.07
N ALA A 323 1.17 6.25 6.60
CA ALA A 323 2.10 6.14 7.72
C ALA A 323 1.66 6.98 8.94
N ARG A 324 0.34 7.00 9.22
CA ARG A 324 -0.26 7.62 10.41
C ARG A 324 -1.22 6.66 11.08
N SER A 325 -1.03 6.46 12.37
CA SER A 325 -1.91 5.61 13.18
C SER A 325 -2.98 6.43 13.87
N VAL A 326 -4.17 5.85 13.98
CA VAL A 326 -5.21 6.36 14.85
C VAL A 326 -5.01 5.74 16.24
N ASN A 327 -4.89 6.59 17.27
CA ASN A 327 -4.65 6.16 18.64
C ASN A 327 -5.87 6.26 19.54
N ARG A 328 -6.86 7.08 19.17
CA ARG A 328 -8.05 7.29 19.98
C ARG A 328 -9.23 7.78 19.14
N LEU A 329 -10.43 7.32 19.47
CA LEU A 329 -11.69 7.91 19.04
C LEU A 329 -12.22 8.80 20.18
N ILE A 330 -12.45 10.07 19.88
CA ILE A 330 -13.08 11.04 20.79
C ILE A 330 -14.56 11.09 20.41
N CYS A 331 -15.39 10.43 21.20
CA CYS A 331 -16.76 10.06 20.86
C CYS A 331 -17.84 10.75 21.74
N ASP A 332 -17.45 11.69 22.59
CA ASP A 332 -18.33 12.36 23.56
C ASP A 332 -19.34 13.32 22.91
N LYS A 333 -18.99 13.90 21.75
CA LYS A 333 -19.85 14.83 21.01
C LYS A 333 -19.53 14.86 19.51
N ARG A 334 -20.49 15.26 18.70
CA ARG A 334 -20.32 15.53 17.26
C ARG A 334 -19.86 16.98 17.00
N PRO A 335 -19.07 17.27 15.93
CA PRO A 335 -18.41 16.26 15.10
C PRO A 335 -17.45 15.41 15.92
N TYR A 336 -17.39 14.10 15.62
CA TYR A 336 -16.44 13.20 16.24
C TYR A 336 -15.01 13.59 15.88
N ARG A 337 -14.03 13.14 16.65
CA ARG A 337 -12.62 13.38 16.34
C ARG A 337 -11.83 12.09 16.39
N VAL A 338 -11.03 11.91 15.36
CA VAL A 338 -10.08 10.80 15.25
C VAL A 338 -8.71 11.34 15.60
N GLN A 339 -8.14 10.91 16.74
CA GLN A 339 -6.82 11.36 17.18
C GLN A 339 -5.73 10.50 16.58
N LEU A 340 -4.75 11.16 15.94
CA LEU A 340 -3.59 10.55 15.33
C LEU A 340 -2.44 10.35 16.33
N ASP A 341 -1.45 9.54 15.92
CA ASP A 341 -0.22 9.27 16.67
C ASP A 341 0.66 10.50 16.92
N ASN A 342 0.53 11.55 16.12
CA ASN A 342 1.19 12.83 16.30
C ASN A 342 0.43 13.82 17.19
N GLY A 343 -0.69 13.38 17.79
CA GLY A 343 -1.52 14.18 18.69
C GLY A 343 -2.55 15.09 17.99
N HIS A 344 -2.58 15.15 16.67
CA HIS A 344 -3.60 15.92 15.94
C HIS A 344 -4.96 15.20 15.95
N ASP A 345 -6.02 15.97 16.08
CA ASP A 345 -7.41 15.53 16.03
C ASP A 345 -8.03 15.90 14.70
N ILE A 346 -8.57 14.92 13.98
CA ILE A 346 -9.30 15.13 12.73
C ILE A 346 -10.81 15.11 13.02
N PRO A 347 -11.50 16.24 12.89
CA PRO A 347 -12.95 16.30 13.08
C PRO A 347 -13.71 15.72 11.88
N THR A 348 -14.81 15.00 12.15
CA THR A 348 -15.60 14.36 11.10
C THR A 348 -17.06 14.12 11.52
N HIS A 349 -17.97 14.13 10.55
CA HIS A 349 -19.39 13.83 10.77
C HIS A 349 -19.68 12.33 10.84
N ALA A 350 -18.97 11.52 10.02
CA ALA A 350 -19.09 10.07 10.01
C ALA A 350 -17.72 9.39 9.99
N ILE A 351 -17.67 8.15 10.49
CA ILE A 351 -16.45 7.34 10.55
C ILE A 351 -16.72 5.94 10.01
N VAL A 352 -15.83 5.45 9.16
CA VAL A 352 -15.78 4.03 8.74
C VAL A 352 -14.54 3.37 9.31
N LEU A 353 -14.72 2.39 10.16
CA LEU A 353 -13.67 1.55 10.72
C LEU A 353 -13.39 0.38 9.77
N ALA A 354 -12.29 0.47 9.04
CA ALA A 354 -11.85 -0.50 8.03
C ALA A 354 -10.42 -1.01 8.30
N MET A 355 -9.99 -1.01 9.58
CA MET A 355 -8.62 -1.33 10.00
C MET A 355 -8.24 -2.79 9.79
N GLY A 356 -9.17 -3.64 9.36
CA GLY A 356 -8.90 -5.05 9.13
C GLY A 356 -8.56 -5.83 10.39
N ALA A 357 -7.85 -6.95 10.21
CA ALA A 357 -7.33 -7.77 11.30
C ALA A 357 -5.87 -8.13 11.02
N GLN A 358 -5.09 -8.37 12.06
CA GLN A 358 -3.67 -8.75 11.94
C GLN A 358 -3.50 -10.22 12.30
N TYR A 359 -2.58 -10.91 11.63
CA TYR A 359 -2.25 -12.28 11.98
C TYR A 359 -1.80 -12.40 13.43
N ASN A 360 -2.33 -13.44 14.09
CA ASN A 360 -1.95 -13.76 15.44
C ASN A 360 -0.51 -14.25 15.48
N ARG A 361 0.22 -13.81 16.49
CA ARG A 361 1.58 -14.25 16.72
C ARG A 361 1.57 -15.52 17.56
N PRO A 362 2.29 -16.59 17.17
CA PRO A 362 2.51 -17.73 18.04
C PRO A 362 3.11 -17.28 19.39
N PRO A 363 2.69 -17.86 20.52
CA PRO A 363 3.17 -17.46 21.84
C PRO A 363 4.57 -18.04 22.14
N LEU A 364 5.55 -17.69 21.34
CA LEU A 364 6.95 -18.11 21.50
C LEU A 364 7.78 -16.94 22.03
N PRO A 365 8.62 -17.15 23.06
CA PRO A 365 9.29 -16.06 23.78
C PRO A 365 10.31 -15.29 22.92
N ASN A 366 10.91 -15.94 21.93
CA ASN A 366 11.94 -15.36 21.04
C ASN A 366 11.44 -15.04 19.63
N LEU A 367 10.12 -15.06 19.40
CA LEU A 367 9.55 -14.82 18.08
C LEU A 367 9.94 -13.44 17.49
N ASP A 368 10.00 -12.42 18.36
CA ASP A 368 10.35 -11.05 17.95
C ASP A 368 11.81 -10.91 17.54
N ALA A 369 12.72 -11.72 18.07
CA ALA A 369 14.13 -11.71 17.70
C ALA A 369 14.34 -12.12 16.23
N PHE A 370 13.46 -12.98 15.70
CA PHE A 370 13.52 -13.48 14.33
C PHE A 370 12.53 -12.81 13.38
N SER A 371 11.77 -11.82 13.85
CA SER A 371 10.83 -11.07 13.00
C SER A 371 11.58 -10.33 11.89
N GLY A 372 11.29 -10.65 10.61
CA GLY A 372 12.03 -10.17 9.44
C GLY A 372 13.43 -10.81 9.25
N ARG A 373 13.82 -11.72 10.15
CA ARG A 373 15.08 -12.48 10.09
C ARG A 373 14.81 -13.99 10.05
N GLY A 374 13.76 -14.38 9.33
CA GLY A 374 13.29 -15.75 9.21
C GLY A 374 11.82 -15.93 9.58
N ILE A 375 11.20 -15.03 10.34
CA ILE A 375 9.76 -15.03 10.61
C ILE A 375 9.08 -13.92 9.81
N TYR A 376 8.10 -14.29 8.99
CA TYR A 376 7.36 -13.40 8.10
C TYR A 376 5.84 -13.54 8.32
N TYR A 377 5.11 -12.44 8.10
CA TYR A 377 3.66 -12.37 8.22
C TYR A 377 2.99 -12.08 6.87
N SER A 378 3.76 -12.10 5.79
CA SER A 378 3.31 -11.98 4.40
C SER A 378 4.16 -12.89 3.52
N ALA A 379 3.63 -13.28 2.36
CA ALA A 379 4.35 -14.05 1.36
C ALA A 379 4.31 -13.27 0.04
N THR A 380 5.17 -12.26 -0.06
CA THR A 380 5.33 -11.44 -1.27
C THR A 380 6.49 -11.94 -2.13
N PHE A 381 6.66 -11.32 -3.28
CA PHE A 381 7.80 -11.61 -4.15
C PHE A 381 9.15 -11.34 -3.45
N MET A 382 9.20 -10.37 -2.54
CA MET A 382 10.41 -10.03 -1.79
C MET A 382 10.84 -11.16 -0.86
N GLU A 383 9.91 -11.67 -0.02
CA GLU A 383 10.21 -12.80 0.86
C GLU A 383 10.48 -14.08 0.08
N ALA A 384 9.76 -14.33 -1.01
CA ALA A 384 9.99 -15.49 -1.86
C ALA A 384 11.40 -15.52 -2.48
N GLN A 385 11.95 -14.35 -2.81
CA GLN A 385 13.34 -14.26 -3.28
C GLN A 385 14.37 -14.55 -2.17
N LEU A 386 14.07 -14.16 -0.92
CA LEU A 386 14.97 -14.45 0.23
C LEU A 386 15.11 -15.95 0.50
N CYS A 387 14.04 -16.72 0.25
CA CYS A 387 13.99 -18.17 0.51
C CYS A 387 14.05 -19.02 -0.78
N ALA A 388 14.56 -18.46 -1.88
CA ALA A 388 14.69 -19.20 -3.13
C ALA A 388 15.54 -20.48 -2.94
N ASN A 389 15.00 -21.63 -3.41
CA ASN A 389 15.59 -22.97 -3.29
C ASN A 389 15.75 -23.50 -1.84
N GLU A 390 15.31 -22.77 -0.81
CA GLU A 390 15.32 -23.24 0.59
C GLU A 390 14.01 -23.91 0.98
N GLN A 391 14.04 -24.76 2.01
CA GLN A 391 12.86 -25.30 2.66
C GLN A 391 12.20 -24.22 3.52
N VAL A 392 10.87 -24.08 3.46
CA VAL A 392 10.13 -23.10 4.25
C VAL A 392 8.97 -23.75 5.00
N ILE A 393 8.55 -23.11 6.10
CA ILE A 393 7.35 -23.48 6.84
C ILE A 393 6.27 -22.42 6.62
N VAL A 394 5.02 -22.86 6.39
CA VAL A 394 3.82 -22.02 6.41
C VAL A 394 2.92 -22.49 7.56
N ILE A 395 2.58 -21.59 8.48
CA ILE A 395 1.71 -21.89 9.62
C ILE A 395 0.30 -21.39 9.33
N GLY A 396 -0.67 -22.29 9.33
CA GLY A 396 -2.08 -21.97 9.15
C GLY A 396 -2.81 -22.95 8.25
N GLY A 397 -4.14 -23.00 8.37
CA GLY A 397 -5.01 -23.87 7.58
C GLY A 397 -6.08 -23.12 6.78
N GLY A 398 -6.03 -21.78 6.72
CA GLY A 398 -6.98 -20.96 5.96
C GLY A 398 -6.50 -20.62 4.55
N ASN A 399 -7.37 -19.93 3.77
CA ASN A 399 -7.06 -19.56 2.39
C ASN A 399 -5.75 -18.78 2.24
N SER A 400 -5.42 -17.89 3.16
CA SER A 400 -4.16 -17.12 3.12
C SER A 400 -2.94 -18.03 3.22
N ALA A 401 -2.97 -19.01 4.13
CA ALA A 401 -1.87 -19.98 4.28
C ALA A 401 -1.73 -20.86 3.03
N GLY A 402 -2.86 -21.31 2.47
CA GLY A 402 -2.87 -22.10 1.24
C GLY A 402 -2.33 -21.34 0.02
N GLN A 403 -2.73 -20.08 -0.15
CA GLN A 403 -2.23 -19.22 -1.22
C GLN A 403 -0.72 -18.97 -1.06
N ALA A 404 -0.25 -18.71 0.17
CA ALA A 404 1.17 -18.54 0.47
C ALA A 404 1.95 -19.82 0.14
N ALA A 405 1.47 -20.99 0.55
CA ALA A 405 2.13 -22.27 0.29
C ALA A 405 2.26 -22.56 -1.22
N VAL A 406 1.17 -22.39 -1.98
CA VAL A 406 1.19 -22.57 -3.44
C VAL A 406 2.12 -21.57 -4.11
N PHE A 407 2.16 -20.32 -3.68
CA PHE A 407 3.05 -19.31 -4.22
C PHE A 407 4.53 -19.63 -3.93
N LEU A 408 4.86 -19.89 -2.67
CA LEU A 408 6.22 -20.20 -2.25
C LEU A 408 6.75 -21.49 -2.89
N SER A 409 5.90 -22.48 -3.13
CA SER A 409 6.29 -23.72 -3.79
C SER A 409 6.84 -23.53 -5.22
N GLN A 410 6.62 -22.36 -5.83
CA GLN A 410 7.14 -22.06 -7.17
C GLN A 410 8.64 -21.71 -7.17
N THR A 411 9.14 -21.14 -6.06
CA THR A 411 10.51 -20.63 -5.94
C THR A 411 11.34 -21.32 -4.87
N CYS A 412 10.69 -21.79 -3.79
CA CYS A 412 11.36 -22.47 -2.69
C CYS A 412 11.63 -23.95 -3.00
N GLY A 413 12.61 -24.54 -2.30
CA GLY A 413 12.98 -25.95 -2.42
C GLY A 413 11.88 -26.91 -1.96
N GLY A 414 11.04 -26.47 -1.01
CA GLY A 414 9.88 -27.19 -0.50
C GLY A 414 9.13 -26.37 0.53
N VAL A 415 7.85 -26.69 0.74
CA VAL A 415 6.97 -26.00 1.71
C VAL A 415 6.38 -27.04 2.66
N LYS A 416 6.55 -26.84 3.96
CA LYS A 416 5.84 -27.59 5.00
C LYS A 416 4.73 -26.74 5.57
N MET A 417 3.49 -27.23 5.50
CA MET A 417 2.34 -26.54 6.10
C MET A 417 2.03 -27.13 7.48
N LEU A 418 2.22 -26.35 8.55
CA LEU A 418 1.78 -26.71 9.89
C LEU A 418 0.31 -26.32 10.07
N VAL A 419 -0.55 -27.32 10.14
CA VAL A 419 -2.00 -27.17 10.24
C VAL A 419 -2.46 -27.70 11.59
N ARG A 420 -3.03 -26.82 12.44
CA ARG A 420 -3.46 -27.19 13.80
C ARG A 420 -4.64 -28.17 13.82
N SER A 421 -5.51 -28.13 12.82
CA SER A 421 -6.66 -29.03 12.67
C SER A 421 -6.28 -30.30 11.90
N ASP A 422 -7.16 -31.29 11.94
CA ASP A 422 -6.97 -32.57 11.26
C ASP A 422 -7.32 -32.52 9.77
N ASN A 423 -7.86 -31.40 9.27
CA ASN A 423 -8.18 -31.18 7.86
C ASN A 423 -8.25 -29.68 7.51
N LEU A 424 -8.25 -29.39 6.21
CA LEU A 424 -8.34 -28.03 5.65
C LEU A 424 -9.76 -27.61 5.27
N ALA A 425 -10.71 -28.55 5.15
CA ALA A 425 -12.00 -28.33 4.54
C ALA A 425 -12.89 -27.29 5.26
N GLN A 426 -12.65 -27.09 6.57
CA GLN A 426 -13.42 -26.14 7.38
C GLN A 426 -13.06 -24.67 7.12
N SER A 427 -11.85 -24.39 6.63
CA SER A 427 -11.29 -23.03 6.58
C SER A 427 -10.66 -22.65 5.23
N MET A 428 -10.55 -23.62 4.30
CA MET A 428 -9.91 -23.42 3.00
C MET A 428 -10.86 -23.81 1.85
N SER A 429 -10.80 -23.09 0.74
CA SER A 429 -11.58 -23.38 -0.46
C SER A 429 -11.10 -24.67 -1.14
N ARG A 430 -12.04 -25.45 -1.67
CA ARG A 430 -11.78 -26.77 -2.25
C ARG A 430 -10.74 -26.75 -3.37
N TYR A 431 -10.79 -25.75 -4.27
CA TYR A 431 -9.83 -25.65 -5.38
C TYR A 431 -8.37 -25.48 -4.87
N LEU A 432 -8.22 -24.77 -3.75
CA LEU A 432 -6.91 -24.52 -3.15
C LEU A 432 -6.38 -25.75 -2.42
N ILE A 433 -7.28 -26.49 -1.73
CA ILE A 433 -6.94 -27.78 -1.11
C ILE A 433 -6.41 -28.74 -2.18
N GLN A 434 -7.13 -28.88 -3.29
CA GLN A 434 -6.72 -29.75 -4.40
C GLN A 434 -5.34 -29.35 -4.96
N ARG A 435 -5.09 -28.06 -5.17
CA ARG A 435 -3.78 -27.59 -5.65
C ARG A 435 -2.64 -27.86 -4.67
N ILE A 436 -2.92 -27.86 -3.37
CA ILE A 436 -1.92 -28.20 -2.33
C ILE A 436 -1.65 -29.69 -2.33
N GLU A 437 -2.70 -30.52 -2.36
CA GLU A 437 -2.57 -31.98 -2.33
C GLU A 437 -1.90 -32.55 -3.58
N GLU A 438 -2.14 -31.93 -4.75
CA GLU A 438 -1.51 -32.32 -6.02
C GLU A 438 -0.07 -31.79 -6.19
N ASN A 439 0.39 -30.89 -5.30
CA ASN A 439 1.72 -30.28 -5.43
C ASN A 439 2.78 -31.05 -4.64
N PRO A 440 3.71 -31.76 -5.33
CA PRO A 440 4.73 -32.59 -4.65
C PRO A 440 5.74 -31.80 -3.82
N ARG A 441 5.79 -30.46 -3.96
CA ARG A 441 6.65 -29.58 -3.15
C ARG A 441 5.98 -29.12 -1.87
N ILE A 442 4.69 -29.45 -1.62
CA ILE A 442 3.97 -29.05 -0.43
C ILE A 442 3.69 -30.27 0.43
N GLN A 443 4.21 -30.29 1.64
CA GLN A 443 3.95 -31.30 2.66
C GLN A 443 2.98 -30.77 3.70
N LEU A 444 1.83 -31.45 3.89
CA LEU A 444 0.87 -31.12 4.93
C LEU A 444 1.20 -31.87 6.23
N LEU A 445 1.33 -31.13 7.33
CA LEU A 445 1.56 -31.64 8.68
C LEU A 445 0.34 -31.25 9.54
N TYR A 446 -0.62 -32.15 9.61
CA TYR A 446 -1.84 -31.96 10.39
C TYR A 446 -1.58 -32.13 11.90
N GLY A 447 -2.47 -31.56 12.72
CA GLY A 447 -2.34 -31.63 14.18
C GLY A 447 -1.08 -30.96 14.74
N SER A 448 -0.35 -30.18 13.93
CA SER A 448 0.99 -29.69 14.23
C SER A 448 1.03 -28.21 14.57
N GLU A 449 1.81 -27.87 15.59
CA GLU A 449 2.02 -26.49 16.04
C GLU A 449 3.51 -26.19 16.25
N LEU A 450 3.90 -24.95 15.95
CA LEU A 450 5.24 -24.44 16.23
C LEU A 450 5.53 -24.50 17.74
N SER A 451 6.66 -25.06 18.14
CA SER A 451 7.05 -25.25 19.55
C SER A 451 8.31 -24.48 19.95
N ALA A 452 9.31 -24.36 19.07
CA ALA A 452 10.52 -23.62 19.37
C ALA A 452 11.15 -23.03 18.10
N LEU A 453 11.90 -21.96 18.29
CA LEU A 453 12.74 -21.29 17.30
C LEU A 453 14.14 -21.15 17.88
N ASP A 454 15.18 -21.38 17.09
CA ASP A 454 16.56 -21.19 17.51
C ASP A 454 17.42 -20.65 16.37
N GLY A 455 18.45 -19.88 16.72
CA GLY A 455 19.39 -19.24 15.81
C GLY A 455 20.12 -18.10 16.49
N HIS A 456 21.14 -17.57 15.84
CA HIS A 456 21.96 -16.48 16.38
C HIS A 456 21.50 -15.11 15.79
N ASP A 457 21.96 -14.78 14.60
CA ASP A 457 21.60 -13.50 13.94
C ASP A 457 20.31 -13.60 13.11
N HIS A 458 19.95 -14.81 12.73
CA HIS A 458 18.74 -15.15 11.99
C HIS A 458 18.22 -16.51 12.44
N LEU A 459 17.01 -16.86 12.03
CA LEU A 459 16.44 -18.18 12.30
C LEU A 459 17.26 -19.27 11.62
N GLU A 460 17.64 -20.31 12.34
CA GLU A 460 18.44 -21.43 11.85
C GLU A 460 17.71 -22.76 11.96
N THR A 461 17.00 -22.97 13.09
CA THR A 461 16.25 -24.20 13.33
C THR A 461 14.86 -23.92 13.85
N VAL A 462 13.93 -24.80 13.47
CA VAL A 462 12.53 -24.74 13.84
C VAL A 462 12.09 -26.07 14.42
N SER A 463 11.41 -26.04 15.56
CA SER A 463 10.77 -27.21 16.12
C SER A 463 9.25 -27.08 16.13
N TRP A 464 8.57 -28.18 15.84
CA TRP A 464 7.11 -28.28 15.96
C TRP A 464 6.70 -29.56 16.68
N ILE A 465 5.56 -29.52 17.32
CA ILE A 465 4.97 -30.65 18.02
C ILE A 465 3.73 -31.16 17.31
N GLU A 466 3.65 -32.46 17.12
CA GLU A 466 2.42 -33.12 16.70
C GLU A 466 1.57 -33.43 17.94
N LYS A 467 0.37 -32.89 18.02
CA LYS A 467 -0.49 -32.96 19.22
C LYS A 467 -0.98 -34.36 19.54
N SER A 468 -1.18 -35.19 18.53
CA SER A 468 -1.71 -36.55 18.69
C SER A 468 -0.70 -37.51 19.34
N SER A 469 0.56 -37.42 18.95
CA SER A 469 1.66 -38.25 19.43
C SER A 469 2.48 -37.60 20.55
N GLY A 470 2.47 -36.26 20.62
CA GLY A 470 3.41 -35.51 21.46
C GLY A 470 4.84 -35.48 20.90
N GLU A 471 5.05 -35.99 19.70
CA GLU A 471 6.36 -36.03 19.04
C GLU A 471 6.81 -34.62 18.65
N ILE A 472 8.08 -34.32 18.97
CA ILE A 472 8.71 -33.06 18.58
C ILE A 472 9.70 -33.35 17.44
N SER A 473 9.47 -32.69 16.31
CA SER A 473 10.40 -32.68 15.18
C SER A 473 11.19 -31.38 15.17
N THR A 474 12.48 -31.46 14.87
CA THR A 474 13.36 -30.28 14.74
C THR A 474 14.11 -30.36 13.41
N GLU A 475 14.09 -29.30 12.63
CA GLU A 475 14.79 -29.24 11.34
C GLU A 475 15.52 -27.89 11.15
N THR A 476 16.57 -27.93 10.33
CA THR A 476 17.26 -26.72 9.87
C THR A 476 16.41 -26.03 8.82
N ILE A 477 15.63 -25.05 9.26
CA ILE A 477 14.73 -24.24 8.43
C ILE A 477 14.87 -22.79 8.86
N ARG A 478 15.15 -21.92 7.89
CA ARG A 478 15.45 -20.50 8.12
C ARG A 478 14.26 -19.58 7.89
N HIS A 479 13.16 -20.08 7.32
CA HIS A 479 12.05 -19.24 6.86
C HIS A 479 10.71 -19.83 7.28
N VAL A 480 9.96 -19.07 8.08
CA VAL A 480 8.63 -19.41 8.59
C VAL A 480 7.65 -18.30 8.28
N PHE A 481 6.55 -18.64 7.62
CA PHE A 481 5.47 -17.73 7.26
C PHE A 481 4.27 -17.97 8.18
N VAL A 482 3.93 -16.98 9.01
CA VAL A 482 2.87 -17.08 10.00
C VAL A 482 1.56 -16.53 9.43
N MET A 483 0.64 -17.44 9.08
CA MET A 483 -0.68 -17.15 8.52
C MET A 483 -1.82 -17.70 9.41
N ALA A 484 -1.61 -17.75 10.74
CA ALA A 484 -2.44 -18.44 11.71
C ALA A 484 -3.47 -17.51 12.35
N GLY A 485 -4.67 -17.46 11.81
CA GLY A 485 -5.78 -16.66 12.34
C GLY A 485 -5.46 -15.16 12.39
N ALA A 486 -6.46 -14.33 12.67
CA ALA A 486 -6.26 -12.89 12.75
C ALA A 486 -7.17 -12.27 13.80
N SER A 487 -6.69 -11.24 14.49
CA SER A 487 -7.42 -10.44 15.48
C SER A 487 -7.35 -8.96 15.12
N PRO A 488 -8.43 -8.19 15.33
CA PRO A 488 -8.42 -6.76 15.09
C PRO A 488 -7.61 -6.04 16.19
N LYS A 489 -7.04 -4.88 15.85
CA LYS A 489 -6.40 -3.98 16.82
C LYS A 489 -7.38 -2.89 17.21
N THR A 490 -8.21 -3.17 18.20
CA THR A 490 -9.36 -2.34 18.61
C THR A 490 -9.24 -1.74 20.00
N ASP A 491 -8.11 -1.90 20.68
CA ASP A 491 -7.89 -1.39 22.04
C ASP A 491 -8.17 0.12 22.17
N TRP A 492 -7.87 0.89 21.13
CA TRP A 492 -8.10 2.32 21.05
C TRP A 492 -9.58 2.74 20.93
N LEU A 493 -10.48 1.78 20.68
CA LEU A 493 -11.93 1.96 20.64
C LEU A 493 -12.59 1.67 22.01
N SER A 494 -11.79 1.26 22.98
CA SER A 494 -12.29 0.94 24.33
C SER A 494 -13.00 2.14 24.94
N GLY A 495 -14.18 1.90 25.51
CA GLY A 495 -15.02 2.93 26.10
C GLY A 495 -15.90 3.70 25.12
N CYS A 496 -15.67 3.61 23.79
CA CYS A 496 -16.54 4.21 22.78
C CYS A 496 -17.46 3.18 22.10
N LEU A 497 -16.96 1.99 21.80
CA LEU A 497 -17.68 1.00 20.99
C LEU A 497 -17.81 -0.35 21.70
N SER A 498 -18.88 -1.07 21.36
CA SER A 498 -19.09 -2.45 21.80
C SER A 498 -18.28 -3.42 20.95
N LEU A 499 -17.51 -4.29 21.62
CA LEU A 499 -16.68 -5.30 21.00
C LEU A 499 -17.15 -6.70 21.41
N ASP A 500 -16.88 -7.70 20.57
CA ASP A 500 -17.07 -9.10 20.95
C ASP A 500 -15.91 -9.59 21.85
N LYS A 501 -16.01 -10.82 22.35
CA LYS A 501 -14.99 -11.44 23.23
C LYS A 501 -13.60 -11.59 22.58
N LYS A 502 -13.50 -11.46 21.26
CA LYS A 502 -12.26 -11.55 20.48
C LYS A 502 -11.75 -10.17 20.03
N GLY A 503 -12.44 -9.10 20.42
CA GLY A 503 -12.10 -7.74 20.07
C GLY A 503 -12.65 -7.26 18.73
N PHE A 504 -13.48 -8.03 17.99
CA PHE A 504 -14.13 -7.55 16.78
C PHE A 504 -15.25 -6.57 17.12
N VAL A 505 -15.42 -5.55 16.25
CA VAL A 505 -16.44 -4.52 16.47
C VAL A 505 -17.82 -5.07 16.13
N LEU A 506 -18.76 -4.91 17.05
CA LEU A 506 -20.17 -5.30 16.88
C LEU A 506 -20.91 -4.24 16.06
N SER A 507 -21.86 -4.66 15.21
CA SER A 507 -22.67 -3.76 14.39
C SER A 507 -24.08 -4.30 14.14
N GLY A 508 -25.01 -3.40 13.86
CA GLY A 508 -26.38 -3.74 13.53
C GLY A 508 -27.04 -4.63 14.58
N ARG A 509 -27.58 -5.77 14.17
CA ARG A 509 -28.28 -6.71 15.07
C ARG A 509 -27.39 -7.37 16.11
N ASP A 510 -26.08 -7.45 15.89
CA ASP A 510 -25.16 -8.07 16.85
C ASP A 510 -25.10 -7.26 18.15
N LEU A 511 -25.49 -5.99 18.13
CA LEU A 511 -25.57 -5.11 19.29
C LEU A 511 -26.63 -5.56 20.30
N GLU A 512 -27.65 -6.30 19.88
CA GLU A 512 -28.68 -6.87 20.77
C GLU A 512 -28.11 -7.96 21.70
N THR A 513 -26.95 -8.51 21.36
CA THR A 513 -26.28 -9.56 22.16
C THR A 513 -25.42 -9.01 23.30
N VAL A 514 -25.23 -7.68 23.38
CA VAL A 514 -24.40 -7.03 24.40
C VAL A 514 -25.09 -7.06 25.75
N THR A 515 -24.39 -7.53 26.79
CA THR A 515 -24.92 -7.61 28.15
C THR A 515 -23.94 -6.95 29.15
N PRO A 516 -24.34 -5.92 29.90
CA PRO A 516 -25.64 -5.19 29.81
C PRO A 516 -25.80 -4.45 28.49
N PRO A 517 -27.04 -4.23 28.03
CA PRO A 517 -27.27 -3.52 26.79
C PRO A 517 -26.68 -2.11 26.85
N ASN A 518 -25.87 -1.76 25.85
CA ASN A 518 -25.46 -0.37 25.68
C ASN A 518 -26.67 0.42 25.14
N PRO A 519 -27.16 1.46 25.83
CA PRO A 519 -28.36 2.15 25.37
C PRO A 519 -28.08 2.85 24.03
N TRP A 520 -28.76 2.41 22.98
CA TRP A 520 -28.75 3.10 21.71
C TRP A 520 -29.46 4.47 21.85
N PRO A 521 -28.80 5.59 21.50
CA PRO A 521 -29.30 6.92 21.86
C PRO A 521 -30.38 7.48 20.91
N LEU A 522 -30.65 6.82 19.77
CA LEU A 522 -31.60 7.29 18.76
C LEU A 522 -32.92 6.49 18.77
N ALA A 523 -34.00 7.12 18.27
CA ALA A 523 -35.29 6.45 18.14
C ALA A 523 -35.30 5.34 17.08
N ARG A 524 -34.49 5.46 16.02
CA ARG A 524 -34.30 4.42 15.01
C ARG A 524 -33.37 3.31 15.54
N GLN A 525 -33.46 2.14 14.96
CA GLN A 525 -32.49 1.05 15.21
C GLN A 525 -31.14 1.34 14.57
N PRO A 526 -30.03 0.77 15.09
CA PRO A 526 -28.73 0.79 14.41
C PRO A 526 -28.84 0.22 13.01
N GLN A 527 -28.16 0.83 12.05
CA GLN A 527 -28.08 0.34 10.68
C GLN A 527 -27.19 -0.93 10.60
N MET A 528 -27.29 -1.72 9.52
CA MET A 528 -26.64 -3.03 9.37
C MET A 528 -25.14 -3.02 9.71
N LEU A 529 -24.40 -2.00 9.29
CA LEU A 529 -22.94 -1.84 9.52
C LEU A 529 -22.63 -0.76 10.57
N GLU A 530 -23.64 -0.16 11.18
CA GLU A 530 -23.46 0.88 12.20
C GLU A 530 -23.11 0.24 13.54
N THR A 531 -22.15 0.81 14.22
CA THR A 531 -21.67 0.33 15.54
C THR A 531 -22.59 0.77 16.66
N SER A 532 -22.21 0.55 17.91
CA SER A 532 -22.93 1.07 19.09
C SER A 532 -22.92 2.62 19.21
N LEU A 533 -22.24 3.32 18.31
CA LEU A 533 -22.16 4.77 18.28
C LEU A 533 -22.74 5.28 16.94
N PRO A 534 -23.82 6.12 16.95
CA PRO A 534 -24.43 6.60 15.73
C PRO A 534 -23.48 7.34 14.80
N GLY A 535 -23.49 6.99 13.50
CA GLY A 535 -22.60 7.59 12.49
C GLY A 535 -21.17 7.00 12.48
N VAL A 536 -20.91 6.00 13.30
CA VAL A 536 -19.67 5.22 13.24
C VAL A 536 -19.99 3.83 12.74
N PHE A 537 -19.37 3.45 11.63
CA PHE A 537 -19.59 2.19 10.92
C PHE A 537 -18.36 1.31 10.98
N VAL A 538 -18.54 0.00 10.81
CA VAL A 538 -17.45 -0.96 10.69
C VAL A 538 -17.64 -1.87 9.50
N VAL A 539 -16.57 -2.08 8.72
CA VAL A 539 -16.57 -2.89 7.49
C VAL A 539 -15.33 -3.80 7.41
N GLY A 540 -15.46 -4.87 6.66
CA GLY A 540 -14.39 -5.81 6.40
C GLY A 540 -13.99 -6.62 7.65
N ASP A 541 -12.73 -7.00 7.71
CA ASP A 541 -12.24 -7.98 8.69
C ASP A 541 -12.28 -7.52 10.15
N ALA A 542 -12.42 -6.23 10.40
CA ALA A 542 -12.58 -5.69 11.76
C ALA A 542 -13.97 -5.94 12.35
N ARG A 543 -14.99 -6.19 11.51
CA ARG A 543 -16.37 -6.43 11.93
C ARG A 543 -16.55 -7.85 12.47
N SER A 544 -17.28 -7.98 13.56
CA SER A 544 -17.70 -9.28 14.10
C SER A 544 -18.55 -10.04 13.06
N GLY A 545 -18.32 -11.33 12.91
CA GLY A 545 -19.04 -12.17 11.95
C GLY A 545 -18.74 -11.90 10.47
N SER A 546 -17.77 -11.05 10.11
CA SER A 546 -17.41 -10.77 8.71
C SER A 546 -16.82 -11.98 8.00
N VAL A 547 -17.11 -12.11 6.71
CA VAL A 547 -16.49 -13.13 5.84
C VAL A 547 -15.13 -12.60 5.38
N LYS A 548 -14.04 -13.26 5.76
CA LYS A 548 -12.65 -12.86 5.48
C LYS A 548 -12.30 -13.10 4.01
N ARG A 549 -12.81 -12.25 3.12
CA ARG A 549 -12.58 -12.27 1.66
C ARG A 549 -12.51 -10.85 1.11
N VAL A 550 -11.67 -10.63 0.12
CA VAL A 550 -11.54 -9.33 -0.56
C VAL A 550 -12.88 -8.86 -1.12
N ALA A 551 -13.62 -9.74 -1.80
CA ALA A 551 -14.91 -9.40 -2.37
C ALA A 551 -15.94 -8.98 -1.30
N SER A 552 -15.99 -9.68 -0.16
CA SER A 552 -16.87 -9.33 0.96
C SER A 552 -16.51 -7.97 1.56
N ALA A 553 -15.21 -7.71 1.75
CA ALA A 553 -14.71 -6.45 2.25
C ALA A 553 -15.06 -5.28 1.32
N VAL A 554 -14.89 -5.44 0.01
CA VAL A 554 -15.28 -4.45 -1.01
C VAL A 554 -16.80 -4.24 -1.02
N GLY A 555 -17.59 -5.30 -0.91
CA GLY A 555 -19.04 -5.22 -0.85
C GLY A 555 -19.55 -4.45 0.37
N GLU A 556 -19.00 -4.73 1.57
CA GLU A 556 -19.34 -3.97 2.78
C GLU A 556 -18.92 -2.50 2.66
N GLY A 557 -17.74 -2.21 2.09
CA GLY A 557 -17.26 -0.85 1.83
C GLY A 557 -18.14 -0.08 0.85
N SER A 558 -18.75 -0.76 -0.12
CA SER A 558 -19.73 -0.16 -1.03
C SER A 558 -21.07 0.14 -0.33
N VAL A 559 -21.63 -0.85 0.37
CA VAL A 559 -22.95 -0.75 1.02
C VAL A 559 -22.98 0.32 2.11
N VAL A 560 -21.88 0.49 2.85
CA VAL A 560 -21.80 1.44 3.97
C VAL A 560 -22.05 2.87 3.54
N VAL A 561 -21.72 3.25 2.30
CA VAL A 561 -21.86 4.63 1.82
C VAL A 561 -23.30 5.08 1.78
N GLN A 562 -24.23 4.22 1.33
CA GLN A 562 -25.65 4.51 1.37
C GLN A 562 -26.15 4.78 2.82
N LEU A 563 -25.63 4.01 3.78
CA LEU A 563 -25.98 4.16 5.20
C LEU A 563 -25.41 5.47 5.77
N ILE A 564 -24.22 5.88 5.32
CA ILE A 564 -23.58 7.15 5.70
C ILE A 564 -24.43 8.32 5.23
N HIS A 565 -24.91 8.34 3.98
CA HIS A 565 -25.78 9.41 3.48
C HIS A 565 -27.03 9.56 4.31
N GLN A 566 -27.65 8.46 4.75
CA GLN A 566 -28.83 8.52 5.63
C GLN A 566 -28.51 9.19 6.97
N VAL A 567 -27.35 8.86 7.57
CA VAL A 567 -26.93 9.45 8.84
C VAL A 567 -26.52 10.91 8.69
N LEU A 568 -25.86 11.28 7.59
CA LEU A 568 -25.49 12.67 7.33
C LEU A 568 -26.74 13.57 7.11
N ALA A 569 -27.82 13.00 6.58
CA ALA A 569 -29.09 13.72 6.45
C ALA A 569 -29.82 13.92 7.80
N GLU A 570 -29.41 13.23 8.87
CA GLU A 570 -29.93 13.39 10.23
C GLU A 570 -29.22 14.50 11.04
N VAL A 571 -28.06 14.98 10.54
CA VAL A 571 -27.20 15.99 11.17
C VAL A 571 -27.50 17.38 10.61
#